data_a8794a4d21fa49b0effcd37aa6a1107c
#
_entry.id   a8794a4d21fa49b0effcd37aa6a1107c
#
_cell.length_a   1.000
_cell.length_b   1.000
_cell.length_c   1.000
_cell.angle_alpha   90.00
_cell.angle_beta   90.00
_cell.angle_gamma   90.00
#
_symmetry.space_group_name_H-M   'P 1'
#
loop_
_entity.id
_entity.type
_entity.pdbx_description
1 polymer ?
#
loop_
_entity_poly.entity_id
_entity_poly.type
_entity_poly.pdbx_seq_one_letter_code
_entity_poly.pdbx_strand_id
1 'polypeptide(L)'
;MAQTVAVIDYGMGNLHSVESALRRAGADDVVVTADRARILEADRVVFPGVGAIRDCMSEFRRLGCDVTLQNVIERETPVLAICVGMQSLMTRSDENGGVSCLGLIDGCVTRFPAHHKDSDATPLKVPH
;
A
#
# COMPACT_ATOMS: atom_id res chain seq x y z
N MET A 1 -1.43 -14.91 -22.83
CA MET A 1 -0.33 -15.25 -21.91
C MET A 1 -0.77 -15.03 -20.48
N ALA A 2 -0.35 -15.94 -19.61
CA ALA A 2 -0.65 -15.82 -18.19
C ALA A 2 0.02 -14.58 -17.60
N GLN A 3 -0.71 -13.85 -16.77
CA GLN A 3 -0.18 -12.67 -16.07
C GLN A 3 0.13 -12.99 -14.63
N THR A 4 1.30 -12.60 -14.19
CA THR A 4 1.74 -12.76 -12.81
C THR A 4 1.53 -11.46 -12.04
N VAL A 5 0.86 -11.57 -10.90
CA VAL A 5 0.67 -10.46 -9.97
C VAL A 5 1.49 -10.76 -8.71
N ALA A 6 2.39 -9.87 -8.36
CA ALA A 6 3.14 -9.98 -7.11
C ALA A 6 2.48 -9.13 -6.03
N VAL A 7 2.22 -9.74 -4.89
CA VAL A 7 1.76 -9.04 -3.69
C VAL A 7 2.95 -8.89 -2.77
N ILE A 8 3.32 -7.67 -2.43
CA ILE A 8 4.49 -7.42 -1.59
C ILE A 8 4.18 -7.83 -0.15
N ASP A 9 4.87 -8.87 0.33
CA ASP A 9 4.76 -9.37 1.70
C ASP A 9 5.87 -8.77 2.56
N TYR A 10 5.53 -7.76 3.33
CA TYR A 10 6.45 -7.17 4.30
C TYR A 10 5.93 -7.32 5.73
N GLY A 11 5.05 -8.31 5.96
CA GLY A 11 4.52 -8.63 7.27
C GLY A 11 3.30 -7.81 7.71
N MET A 12 2.90 -6.83 6.90
CA MET A 12 1.80 -5.91 7.23
C MET A 12 0.76 -5.94 6.12
N GLY A 13 -0.37 -6.55 6.38
CA GLY A 13 -1.46 -6.62 5.41
C GLY A 13 -2.28 -7.88 5.54
N ASN A 14 -3.49 -7.86 5.01
CA ASN A 14 -4.34 -9.04 4.93
C ASN A 14 -4.06 -9.77 3.61
N LEU A 15 -2.92 -10.45 3.57
CA LEU A 15 -2.38 -11.05 2.35
C LEU A 15 -3.28 -12.13 1.76
N HIS A 16 -3.90 -12.94 2.63
CA HIS A 16 -4.78 -14.01 2.16
C HIS A 16 -6.01 -13.45 1.43
N SER A 17 -6.63 -12.42 2.00
CA SER A 17 -7.79 -11.78 1.37
C SER A 17 -7.44 -11.10 0.06
N VAL A 18 -6.28 -10.46 0.00
CA VAL A 18 -5.78 -9.81 -1.23
C VAL A 18 -5.53 -10.86 -2.31
N GLU A 19 -4.84 -11.96 -1.97
CA GLU A 19 -4.59 -13.05 -2.91
C GLU A 19 -5.90 -13.65 -3.44
N SER A 20 -6.85 -13.92 -2.54
CA SER A 20 -8.15 -14.48 -2.93
C SER A 20 -8.92 -13.53 -3.86
N ALA A 21 -8.90 -12.24 -3.57
CA ALA A 21 -9.57 -11.25 -4.41
C ALA A 21 -8.93 -11.16 -5.79
N LEU A 22 -7.61 -11.20 -5.87
CA LEU A 22 -6.89 -11.17 -7.14
C LEU A 22 -7.21 -12.40 -8.01
N ARG A 23 -7.23 -13.57 -7.41
CA ARG A 23 -7.59 -14.81 -8.13
C ARG A 23 -9.02 -14.76 -8.62
N ARG A 24 -9.93 -14.26 -7.80
CA ARG A 24 -11.33 -14.10 -8.19
C ARG A 24 -11.50 -13.07 -9.30
N ALA A 25 -10.66 -12.05 -9.34
CA ALA A 25 -10.69 -11.03 -10.38
C ALA A 25 -10.07 -11.53 -11.69
N GLY A 26 -9.53 -12.75 -11.73
CA GLY A 26 -9.00 -13.36 -12.95
C GLY A 26 -7.48 -13.37 -13.07
N ALA A 27 -6.75 -13.08 -11.99
CA ALA A 27 -5.30 -13.21 -12.03
C ALA A 27 -4.90 -14.68 -12.22
N ASP A 28 -4.07 -14.96 -13.20
CA ASP A 28 -3.65 -16.32 -13.50
C ASP A 28 -2.68 -16.87 -12.48
N ASP A 29 -1.73 -16.03 -12.04
CA ASP A 29 -0.72 -16.41 -11.07
C ASP A 29 -0.51 -15.29 -10.07
N VAL A 30 -0.61 -15.61 -8.79
CA VAL A 30 -0.43 -14.64 -7.70
C VAL A 30 0.73 -15.12 -6.82
N VAL A 31 1.73 -14.27 -6.67
CA VAL A 31 2.93 -14.56 -5.89
C VAL A 31 2.97 -13.59 -4.71
N VAL A 32 2.92 -14.13 -3.50
CA VAL A 32 3.04 -13.34 -2.26
C VAL A 32 4.48 -13.44 -1.78
N THR A 33 5.23 -12.35 -1.86
CA THR A 33 6.67 -12.41 -1.63
C THR A 33 7.26 -11.04 -1.31
N ALA A 34 8.40 -11.03 -0.61
CA ALA A 34 9.24 -9.86 -0.42
C ALA A 34 10.51 -9.93 -1.29
N ASP A 35 10.67 -11.02 -2.05
CA ASP A 35 11.85 -11.20 -2.88
C ASP A 35 11.85 -10.22 -4.06
N ARG A 36 12.89 -9.40 -4.11
CA ARG A 36 13.05 -8.36 -5.13
C ARG A 36 12.95 -8.92 -6.56
N ALA A 37 13.66 -10.01 -6.84
CA ALA A 37 13.69 -10.57 -8.19
C ALA A 37 12.30 -11.01 -8.65
N ARG A 38 11.55 -11.68 -7.78
CA ARG A 38 10.20 -12.14 -8.10
C ARG A 38 9.22 -10.98 -8.28
N ILE A 39 9.35 -9.93 -7.48
CA ILE A 39 8.52 -8.73 -7.63
C ILE A 39 8.81 -8.04 -8.97
N LEU A 40 10.08 -7.90 -9.32
CA LEU A 40 10.47 -7.24 -10.57
C LEU A 40 10.09 -8.03 -11.82
N GLU A 41 9.98 -9.34 -11.71
CA GLU A 41 9.54 -10.21 -12.82
C GLU A 41 8.03 -10.18 -13.05
N ALA A 42 7.26 -9.71 -12.08
CA ALA A 42 5.80 -9.71 -12.17
C ALA A 42 5.30 -8.69 -13.20
N ASP A 43 4.15 -8.99 -13.79
CA ASP A 43 3.50 -8.10 -14.73
C ASP A 43 2.79 -6.95 -14.02
N ARG A 44 2.33 -7.19 -12.80
CA ARG A 44 1.64 -6.21 -11.95
C ARG A 44 2.05 -6.41 -10.51
N VAL A 45 2.00 -5.34 -9.72
CA VAL A 45 2.39 -5.38 -8.31
C VAL A 45 1.29 -4.79 -7.44
N VAL A 46 0.99 -5.46 -6.33
CA VAL A 46 0.06 -4.97 -5.32
C VAL A 46 0.84 -4.63 -4.05
N PHE A 47 0.63 -3.43 -3.56
CA PHE A 47 1.23 -2.94 -2.32
C PHE A 47 0.15 -2.79 -1.26
N PRO A 48 -0.05 -3.80 -0.40
CA PRO A 48 -1.04 -3.75 0.67
C PRO A 48 -0.48 -3.08 1.91
N GLY A 49 -1.32 -2.78 2.87
CA GLY A 49 -0.87 -2.31 4.17
C GLY A 49 -2.06 -2.12 5.11
N VAL A 50 -1.89 -2.53 6.36
CA VAL A 50 -2.87 -2.33 7.43
C VAL A 50 -2.15 -1.96 8.72
N GLY A 51 -2.86 -1.35 9.65
CA GLY A 51 -2.32 -0.95 10.94
C GLY A 51 -1.66 0.43 10.90
N ALA A 52 -0.73 0.67 11.82
CA ALA A 52 -0.07 1.95 11.93
C ALA A 52 0.93 2.16 10.80
N ILE A 53 0.86 3.33 10.17
CA ILE A 53 1.75 3.65 9.05
C ILE A 53 3.23 3.64 9.45
N ARG A 54 3.53 4.02 10.69
CA ARG A 54 4.90 3.99 11.20
C ARG A 54 5.49 2.58 11.15
N ASP A 55 4.71 1.60 11.60
CA ASP A 55 5.13 0.20 11.59
C ASP A 55 5.25 -0.33 10.16
N CYS A 56 4.32 0.02 9.30
CA CYS A 56 4.36 -0.35 7.89
C CYS A 56 5.63 0.20 7.23
N MET A 57 5.93 1.48 7.41
CA MET A 57 7.11 2.10 6.82
C MET A 57 8.41 1.49 7.36
N SER A 58 8.45 1.22 8.67
CA SER A 58 9.62 0.61 9.30
C SER A 58 9.92 -0.77 8.70
N GLU A 59 8.93 -1.64 8.63
CA GLU A 59 9.10 -2.98 8.07
C GLU A 59 9.37 -2.96 6.57
N PHE A 60 8.71 -2.09 5.84
CA PHE A 60 8.90 -1.94 4.39
C PHE A 60 10.34 -1.56 4.07
N ARG A 61 10.88 -0.59 4.81
CA ARG A 61 12.26 -0.14 4.65
C ARG A 61 13.26 -1.19 5.13
N ARG A 62 12.97 -1.85 6.24
CA ARG A 62 13.85 -2.89 6.79
C ARG A 62 14.10 -4.01 5.80
N LEU A 63 13.08 -4.39 5.04
CA LEU A 63 13.17 -5.44 4.04
C LEU A 63 13.67 -4.96 2.67
N GLY A 64 13.96 -3.67 2.52
CA GLY A 64 14.41 -3.10 1.26
C GLY A 64 13.29 -2.99 0.21
N CYS A 65 12.03 -3.14 0.61
CA CYS A 65 10.90 -3.08 -0.30
C CYS A 65 10.68 -1.68 -0.88
N ASP A 66 11.15 -0.64 -0.20
CA ASP A 66 11.10 0.74 -0.70
C ASP A 66 11.93 0.88 -1.98
N VAL A 67 13.12 0.32 -2.02
CA VAL A 67 13.98 0.31 -3.20
C VAL A 67 13.35 -0.56 -4.29
N THR A 68 12.82 -1.71 -3.93
CA THR A 68 12.15 -2.61 -4.89
C THR A 68 10.95 -1.91 -5.54
N LEU A 69 10.10 -1.24 -4.77
CA LEU A 69 8.95 -0.53 -5.29
C LEU A 69 9.37 0.63 -6.21
N GLN A 70 10.42 1.35 -5.85
CA GLN A 70 10.99 2.39 -6.71
C GLN A 70 11.36 1.81 -8.07
N ASN A 71 12.05 0.66 -8.09
CA ASN A 71 12.44 -0.01 -9.33
C ASN A 71 11.24 -0.48 -10.14
N VAL A 72 10.20 -0.98 -9.50
CA VAL A 72 8.94 -1.38 -10.14
C VAL A 72 8.32 -0.19 -10.87
N ILE A 73 8.27 0.96 -10.21
CA ILE A 73 7.70 2.18 -10.78
C ILE A 73 8.56 2.70 -11.94
N GLU A 74 9.87 2.67 -11.82
CA GLU A 74 10.79 3.07 -12.89
C GLU A 74 10.64 2.22 -14.14
N ARG A 75 10.24 0.96 -13.99
CA ARG A 75 9.94 0.05 -15.10
C ARG A 75 8.55 0.24 -15.67
N GLU A 76 7.78 1.18 -15.12
CA GLU A 76 6.39 1.43 -15.53
C GLU A 76 5.46 0.23 -15.33
N THR A 77 5.82 -0.70 -14.43
CA THR A 77 4.96 -1.79 -14.05
C THR A 77 3.76 -1.26 -13.26
N PRO A 78 2.52 -1.63 -13.63
CA PRO A 78 1.35 -1.14 -12.88
C PRO A 78 1.39 -1.56 -11.42
N VAL A 79 1.10 -0.61 -10.53
CA VAL A 79 1.05 -0.82 -9.08
C VAL A 79 -0.32 -0.45 -8.53
N LEU A 80 -0.92 -1.35 -7.78
CA LEU A 80 -2.13 -1.07 -7.01
C LEU A 80 -1.75 -1.02 -5.52
N ALA A 81 -1.82 0.17 -4.95
CA ALA A 81 -1.57 0.37 -3.53
C ALA A 81 -2.91 0.45 -2.77
N ILE A 82 -3.03 -0.30 -1.69
CA ILE A 82 -4.29 -0.46 -0.96
C ILE A 82 -4.13 0.04 0.47
N CYS A 83 -5.07 0.89 0.90
CA CYS A 83 -5.19 1.37 2.29
C CYS A 83 -3.89 2.04 2.77
N VAL A 84 -3.25 1.52 3.82
CA VAL A 84 -1.98 2.09 4.33
C VAL A 84 -0.87 1.99 3.28
N GLY A 85 -0.90 0.99 2.40
CA GLY A 85 0.01 0.94 1.26
C GLY A 85 -0.12 2.18 0.36
N MET A 86 -1.35 2.59 0.06
CA MET A 86 -1.59 3.82 -0.70
C MET A 86 -1.09 5.06 0.06
N GLN A 87 -1.38 5.15 1.35
CA GLN A 87 -0.94 6.27 2.17
C GLN A 87 0.59 6.38 2.21
N SER A 88 1.27 5.25 2.19
CA SER A 88 2.74 5.18 2.21
C SER A 88 3.39 5.76 0.96
N LEU A 89 2.67 5.92 -0.13
CA LEU A 89 3.19 6.54 -1.36
C LEU A 89 3.37 8.05 -1.24
N MET A 90 2.68 8.67 -0.29
CA MET A 90 2.69 10.12 -0.11
C MET A 90 4.01 10.60 0.49
N THR A 91 4.18 11.91 0.61
CA THR A 91 5.37 12.51 1.20
C THR A 91 5.47 12.19 2.69
N ARG A 92 4.35 12.34 3.40
CA ARG A 92 4.29 12.09 4.84
C ARG A 92 2.86 11.82 5.30
N SER A 93 2.74 11.31 6.51
CA SER A 93 1.47 11.16 7.22
C SER A 93 1.55 11.90 8.55
N ASP A 94 0.45 12.50 8.96
CA ASP A 94 0.35 13.17 10.27
C ASP A 94 0.04 12.18 11.41
N GLU A 95 -0.18 10.91 11.08
CA GLU A 95 -0.43 9.88 12.08
C GLU A 95 0.74 9.78 13.07
N ASN A 96 0.42 9.56 14.34
CA ASN A 96 1.42 9.38 15.41
C ASN A 96 2.45 10.51 15.50
N GLY A 97 2.04 11.75 15.26
CA GLY A 97 2.92 12.92 15.35
C GLY A 97 3.80 13.15 14.13
N GLY A 98 3.58 12.40 13.09
CA GLY A 98 4.27 12.55 11.82
C GLY A 98 5.15 11.37 11.46
N VAL A 99 4.97 10.85 10.26
CA VAL A 99 5.77 9.75 9.70
C VAL A 99 6.17 10.13 8.28
N SER A 100 7.46 10.10 8.00
CA SER A 100 7.96 10.25 6.63
C SER A 100 7.64 9.01 5.82
N CYS A 101 7.03 9.19 4.66
CA CYS A 101 6.64 8.11 3.77
C CYS A 101 7.55 8.06 2.55
N LEU A 102 7.13 7.38 1.49
CA LEU A 102 8.00 7.11 0.34
C LEU A 102 8.21 8.34 -0.56
N GLY A 103 7.31 9.32 -0.50
CA GLY A 103 7.45 10.53 -1.31
C GLY A 103 7.33 10.33 -2.81
N LEU A 104 6.64 9.29 -3.25
CA LEU A 104 6.45 8.99 -4.66
C LEU A 104 5.33 9.83 -5.28
N ILE A 105 4.38 10.25 -4.45
CA ILE A 105 3.29 11.15 -4.83
C ILE A 105 3.30 12.32 -3.85
N ASP A 106 3.36 13.54 -4.35
CA ASP A 106 3.35 14.72 -3.51
C ASP A 106 2.01 14.85 -2.79
N GLY A 107 2.07 14.93 -1.49
CA GLY A 107 0.88 15.04 -0.66
C GLY A 107 1.13 14.59 0.76
N CYS A 108 0.13 14.82 1.60
CA CYS A 108 0.19 14.48 3.01
C CYS A 108 -1.10 13.76 3.41
N VAL A 109 -0.96 12.69 4.18
CA VAL A 109 -2.10 12.01 4.78
C VAL A 109 -2.44 12.76 6.07
N THR A 110 -3.65 13.31 6.13
CA THR A 110 -4.11 14.09 7.27
C THR A 110 -5.37 13.49 7.86
N ARG A 111 -5.57 13.77 9.14
CA ARG A 111 -6.80 13.39 9.81
C ARG A 111 -7.95 14.25 9.29
N PHE A 112 -9.14 13.67 9.19
CA PHE A 112 -10.33 14.44 8.87
C PHE A 112 -10.56 15.52 9.94
N PRO A 113 -10.89 16.77 9.54
CA PRO A 113 -11.14 17.82 10.51
C PRO A 113 -12.33 17.47 11.41
N ALA A 114 -12.18 17.74 12.70
CA ALA A 114 -13.23 17.46 13.69
C ALA A 114 -14.51 18.28 13.46
N HIS A 115 -14.41 19.39 12.72
CA HIS A 115 -15.55 20.25 12.41
C HIS A 115 -16.40 19.79 11.22
N HIS A 116 -15.99 18.73 10.51
CA HIS A 116 -16.80 18.18 9.44
C HIS A 116 -18.05 17.52 10.00
N LYS A 117 -19.21 17.94 9.51
CA LYS A 117 -20.52 17.50 9.99
C LYS A 117 -21.43 17.19 8.81
N ASP A 118 -22.44 16.35 9.06
CA ASP A 118 -23.51 16.11 8.10
C ASP A 118 -24.51 17.28 8.10
N SER A 119 -25.60 17.15 7.32
CA SER A 119 -26.63 18.18 7.21
C SER A 119 -27.36 18.47 8.53
N ASP A 120 -27.32 17.55 9.50
CA ASP A 120 -27.95 17.71 10.83
C ASP A 120 -26.96 18.22 11.87
N ALA A 121 -25.80 18.71 11.45
CA ALA A 121 -24.72 19.18 12.31
C ALA A 121 -24.13 18.07 13.20
N THR A 122 -24.33 16.81 12.88
CA THR A 122 -23.73 15.67 13.56
C THR A 122 -22.30 15.44 13.01
N PRO A 123 -21.30 15.24 13.88
CA PRO A 123 -19.95 14.93 13.40
C PRO A 123 -19.94 13.69 12.51
N LEU A 124 -19.26 13.78 11.37
CA LEU A 124 -19.14 12.66 10.45
C LEU A 124 -18.34 11.53 11.11
N LYS A 125 -18.86 10.31 10.96
CA LYS A 125 -18.17 9.12 11.45
C LYS A 125 -17.14 8.65 10.44
N VAL A 126 -15.93 8.41 10.93
CA VAL A 126 -14.86 7.85 10.08
C VAL A 126 -14.99 6.34 10.07
N PRO A 127 -15.15 5.71 8.89
CA PRO A 127 -15.20 4.26 8.80
C PRO A 127 -13.86 3.63 9.12
N HIS A 128 -13.90 2.43 9.65
CA HIS A 128 -12.70 1.66 9.99
C HIS A 128 -12.52 0.45 9.09
#